data_f23577e434d1e37235be924e22171ff1
#
_entry.id   f23577e434d1e37235be924e22171ff1
#
_cell.length_a   1.000
_cell.length_b   1.000
_cell.length_c   1.000
_cell.angle_alpha   90.00
_cell.angle_beta   90.00
_cell.angle_gamma   90.00
#
_symmetry.space_group_name_H-M   'P 1'
#
loop_
_entity.id
_entity.type
_entity.pdbx_description
1 polymer ?
#
loop_
_entity_poly.entity_id
_entity_poly.type
_entity_poly.pdbx_seq_one_letter_code
_entity_poly.pdbx_strand_id
1 'polypeptide(L)'
;IQAQNLSTQLEVPNSKDEIAQLTSSFNEMLARLDNAFSTQKQFSANAAHELRTPLAVLQTNLEVFEKKQEPEMVEYQQLFTMIKEQTARLSQLVGTLLDMTNLKSVPRTDHVSLEELVDEVFCDLDPVAEKAGISIHFDDSSSQDWHTDVHTPDASALNNNIRNITGSYVLLYRAVYNLVENAIKYNRPNGSVTVSVKEKNGQAMILVKDTGIGISPENQKKIFDPFFRVDKSRSRAMGGAGLGLALVDSIAKDHRGTVNVLESSEAGSTIALMLPVDNF
;
A
#
# COMPACT_ATOMS: atom_id res chain seq x y z
N ILE A 1 34.06 -0.34 14.19
CA ILE A 1 32.94 0.11 13.33
C ILE A 1 31.81 0.47 14.29
N GLN A 2 31.60 1.76 14.54
CA GLN A 2 30.42 2.25 15.28
C GLN A 2 29.29 2.50 14.28
N ALA A 3 28.02 2.31 14.69
CA ALA A 3 26.83 2.50 13.84
C ALA A 3 26.72 3.90 13.18
N GLN A 4 27.57 4.85 13.58
CA GLN A 4 27.67 6.20 13.02
C GLN A 4 28.68 6.34 11.87
N ASN A 5 29.48 5.30 11.53
CA ASN A 5 30.55 5.33 10.53
C ASN A 5 30.50 4.14 9.57
N LEU A 6 29.31 3.69 9.17
CA LEU A 6 29.15 2.60 8.20
C LEU A 6 29.51 3.01 6.77
N SER A 7 29.56 4.31 6.49
CA SER A 7 29.95 4.86 5.17
C SER A 7 31.45 4.74 4.85
N THR A 8 32.28 4.28 5.80
CA THR A 8 33.71 4.09 5.56
C THR A 8 33.94 2.81 4.79
N GLN A 9 34.27 2.91 3.50
CA GLN A 9 34.67 1.78 2.67
C GLN A 9 36.14 1.46 2.93
N LEU A 10 36.45 0.16 2.96
CA LEU A 10 37.83 -0.32 2.97
C LEU A 10 38.43 -0.18 1.57
N GLU A 11 39.68 0.24 1.48
CA GLU A 11 40.40 0.30 0.23
C GLU A 11 40.55 -1.14 -0.35
N VAL A 12 40.05 -1.33 -1.57
CA VAL A 12 40.19 -2.63 -2.26
C VAL A 12 41.59 -2.71 -2.83
N PRO A 13 42.41 -3.71 -2.44
CA PRO A 13 43.73 -3.91 -3.02
C PRO A 13 43.66 -4.05 -4.54
N ASN A 14 44.66 -3.52 -5.25
CA ASN A 14 44.76 -3.65 -6.71
C ASN A 14 45.13 -5.09 -7.18
N SER A 15 45.18 -6.07 -6.27
CA SER A 15 45.38 -7.49 -6.57
C SER A 15 44.04 -8.14 -6.91
N LYS A 16 44.06 -9.14 -7.83
CA LYS A 16 42.89 -9.98 -8.14
C LYS A 16 42.84 -11.24 -7.28
N ASP A 17 43.24 -11.12 -6.04
CA ASP A 17 43.32 -12.25 -5.09
C ASP A 17 42.04 -12.32 -4.22
N GLU A 18 41.97 -13.35 -3.41
CA GLU A 18 40.87 -13.62 -2.49
C GLU A 18 40.65 -12.47 -1.52
N ILE A 19 41.70 -11.70 -1.18
CA ILE A 19 41.61 -10.54 -0.26
C ILE A 19 40.85 -9.40 -0.93
N ALA A 20 41.11 -9.11 -2.20
CA ALA A 20 40.36 -8.08 -2.93
C ALA A 20 38.86 -8.43 -3.07
N GLN A 21 38.55 -9.71 -3.34
CA GLN A 21 37.17 -10.20 -3.44
C GLN A 21 36.47 -10.13 -2.08
N LEU A 22 37.15 -10.52 -0.99
CA LEU A 22 36.61 -10.42 0.37
C LEU A 22 36.33 -8.97 0.75
N THR A 23 37.28 -8.06 0.46
CA THR A 23 37.13 -6.62 0.74
C THR A 23 35.96 -6.02 -0.01
N SER A 24 35.75 -6.39 -1.29
CA SER A 24 34.60 -5.95 -2.09
C SER A 24 33.29 -6.44 -1.51
N SER A 25 33.19 -7.73 -1.17
CA SER A 25 31.97 -8.31 -0.56
C SER A 25 31.66 -7.66 0.80
N PHE A 26 32.69 -7.35 1.58
CA PHE A 26 32.53 -6.64 2.85
C PHE A 26 32.02 -5.21 2.66
N ASN A 27 32.57 -4.47 1.70
CA ASN A 27 32.10 -3.13 1.36
C ASN A 27 30.63 -3.14 0.86
N GLU A 28 30.25 -4.15 0.06
CA GLU A 28 28.83 -4.32 -0.34
C GLU A 28 27.91 -4.56 0.87
N MET A 29 28.36 -5.39 1.81
CA MET A 29 27.61 -5.63 3.04
C MET A 29 27.49 -4.35 3.87
N LEU A 30 28.56 -3.58 4.03
CA LEU A 30 28.54 -2.29 4.73
C LEU A 30 27.57 -1.30 4.05
N ALA A 31 27.62 -1.20 2.72
CA ALA A 31 26.70 -0.33 1.97
C ALA A 31 25.22 -0.74 2.15
N ARG A 32 24.92 -2.03 2.16
CA ARG A 32 23.58 -2.53 2.46
C ARG A 32 23.12 -2.19 3.87
N LEU A 33 24.01 -2.32 4.86
CA LEU A 33 23.74 -1.94 6.25
C LEU A 33 23.48 -0.44 6.38
N ASP A 34 24.34 0.40 5.78
CA ASP A 34 24.20 1.86 5.84
C ASP A 34 22.88 2.32 5.21
N ASN A 35 22.52 1.76 4.05
CA ASN A 35 21.23 2.01 3.42
C ASN A 35 20.05 1.58 4.30
N ALA A 36 20.14 0.41 4.96
CA ALA A 36 19.08 -0.08 5.85
C ALA A 36 18.91 0.84 7.07
N PHE A 37 20.02 1.26 7.72
CA PHE A 37 19.98 2.20 8.84
C PHE A 37 19.46 3.57 8.45
N SER A 38 19.89 4.10 7.30
CA SER A 38 19.44 5.38 6.77
C SER A 38 17.93 5.36 6.49
N THR A 39 17.44 4.31 5.85
CA THR A 39 16.00 4.08 5.59
C THR A 39 15.22 3.99 6.89
N GLN A 40 15.71 3.22 7.87
CA GLN A 40 15.07 3.08 9.19
C GLN A 40 15.03 4.40 9.96
N LYS A 41 16.11 5.19 9.92
CA LYS A 41 16.17 6.51 10.55
C LYS A 41 15.18 7.48 9.92
N GLN A 42 15.11 7.50 8.57
CA GLN A 42 14.17 8.33 7.85
C GLN A 42 12.73 7.91 8.11
N PHE A 43 12.44 6.61 8.15
CA PHE A 43 11.14 6.07 8.50
C PHE A 43 10.69 6.55 9.89
N SER A 44 11.58 6.42 10.91
CA SER A 44 11.27 6.84 12.27
C SER A 44 11.04 8.36 12.38
N ALA A 45 11.85 9.16 11.68
CA ALA A 45 11.70 10.61 11.64
C ALA A 45 10.39 11.04 10.98
N ASN A 46 10.02 10.41 9.87
CA ASN A 46 8.76 10.68 9.17
C ASN A 46 7.56 10.25 10.01
N ALA A 47 7.61 9.08 10.65
CA ALA A 47 6.57 8.61 11.57
C ALA A 47 6.34 9.61 12.73
N ALA A 48 7.41 10.06 13.37
CA ALA A 48 7.31 11.06 14.42
C ALA A 48 6.73 12.39 13.93
N HIS A 49 7.04 12.80 12.70
CA HIS A 49 6.49 14.03 12.12
C HIS A 49 5.00 13.89 11.80
N GLU A 50 4.58 12.77 11.20
CA GLU A 50 3.18 12.50 10.86
C GLU A 50 2.30 12.30 12.10
N LEU A 51 2.85 11.83 13.24
CA LEU A 51 2.17 11.76 14.53
C LEU A 51 2.07 13.15 15.21
N ARG A 52 3.11 13.96 15.12
CA ARG A 52 3.14 15.29 15.78
C ARG A 52 2.11 16.24 15.19
N THR A 53 1.88 16.20 13.89
CA THR A 53 0.97 17.13 13.19
C THR A 53 -0.48 17.06 13.71
N PRO A 54 -1.17 15.90 13.76
CA PRO A 54 -2.51 15.81 14.29
C PRO A 54 -2.58 16.13 15.80
N LEU A 55 -1.55 15.79 16.57
CA LEU A 55 -1.47 16.16 17.99
C LEU A 55 -1.39 17.67 18.19
N ALA A 56 -0.59 18.37 17.39
CA ALA A 56 -0.49 19.83 17.44
C ALA A 56 -1.83 20.49 17.06
N VAL A 57 -2.53 19.94 16.06
CA VAL A 57 -3.88 20.43 15.69
C VAL A 57 -4.86 20.26 16.84
N LEU A 58 -4.86 19.08 17.50
CA LEU A 58 -5.71 18.83 18.68
C LEU A 58 -5.39 19.82 19.81
N GLN A 59 -4.12 19.97 20.18
CA GLN A 59 -3.68 20.86 21.26
C GLN A 59 -4.07 22.31 20.99
N THR A 60 -3.76 22.82 19.79
CA THR A 60 -4.07 24.21 19.42
C THR A 60 -5.56 24.48 19.47
N ASN A 61 -6.40 23.57 18.95
CA ASN A 61 -7.86 23.78 18.97
C ASN A 61 -8.43 23.71 20.39
N LEU A 62 -7.93 22.83 21.24
CA LEU A 62 -8.30 22.76 22.65
C LEU A 62 -7.93 24.05 23.39
N GLU A 63 -6.68 24.54 23.21
CA GLU A 63 -6.22 25.80 23.83
C GLU A 63 -7.03 27.01 23.36
N VAL A 64 -7.43 27.07 22.08
CA VAL A 64 -8.30 28.12 21.55
C VAL A 64 -9.68 28.01 22.17
N PHE A 65 -10.22 26.79 22.30
CA PHE A 65 -11.53 26.55 22.86
C PHE A 65 -11.59 26.88 24.37
N GLU A 66 -10.56 26.54 25.13
CA GLU A 66 -10.46 26.86 26.58
C GLU A 66 -10.47 28.36 26.86
N LYS A 67 -10.03 29.21 25.93
CA LYS A 67 -10.02 30.68 26.09
C LYS A 67 -11.38 31.33 25.80
N LYS A 68 -12.36 30.58 25.31
CA LYS A 68 -13.71 31.09 25.05
C LYS A 68 -14.51 31.14 26.35
N GLN A 69 -15.10 32.29 26.63
CA GLN A 69 -15.87 32.48 27.88
C GLN A 69 -17.27 31.84 27.81
N GLU A 70 -17.91 31.85 26.64
CA GLU A 70 -19.26 31.29 26.44
C GLU A 70 -19.32 30.61 25.04
N PRO A 71 -18.84 29.38 24.90
CA PRO A 71 -18.92 28.67 23.62
C PRO A 71 -20.36 28.27 23.29
N GLU A 72 -20.76 28.45 22.05
CA GLU A 72 -22.06 28.01 21.56
C GLU A 72 -22.09 26.48 21.36
N MET A 73 -23.28 25.86 21.38
CA MET A 73 -23.46 24.42 21.19
C MET A 73 -22.86 23.93 19.87
N VAL A 74 -22.93 24.73 18.81
CA VAL A 74 -22.33 24.42 17.49
C VAL A 74 -20.81 24.30 17.59
N GLU A 75 -20.15 25.13 18.38
CA GLU A 75 -18.71 25.11 18.56
C GLU A 75 -18.25 23.87 19.33
N TYR A 76 -19.02 23.42 20.34
CA TYR A 76 -18.80 22.12 20.98
C TYR A 76 -18.90 20.97 19.98
N GLN A 77 -19.93 20.95 19.13
CA GLN A 77 -20.12 19.93 18.11
C GLN A 77 -18.95 19.90 17.10
N GLN A 78 -18.49 21.07 16.67
CA GLN A 78 -17.33 21.20 15.78
C GLN A 78 -16.06 20.66 16.44
N LEU A 79 -15.81 21.01 17.71
CA LEU A 79 -14.66 20.52 18.45
C LEU A 79 -14.69 18.98 18.59
N PHE A 80 -15.84 18.42 18.99
CA PHE A 80 -15.99 16.97 19.10
C PHE A 80 -15.77 16.25 17.77
N THR A 81 -16.31 16.78 16.68
CA THR A 81 -16.11 16.22 15.33
C THR A 81 -14.65 16.23 14.97
N MET A 82 -13.95 17.34 15.18
CA MET A 82 -12.52 17.46 14.92
C MET A 82 -11.69 16.50 15.78
N ILE A 83 -11.99 16.38 17.09
CA ILE A 83 -11.30 15.43 17.98
C ILE A 83 -11.48 13.99 17.46
N LYS A 84 -12.72 13.62 17.11
CA LYS A 84 -13.03 12.29 16.57
C LYS A 84 -12.24 11.99 15.29
N GLU A 85 -12.19 12.94 14.36
CA GLU A 85 -11.45 12.79 13.10
C GLU A 85 -9.94 12.66 13.33
N GLN A 86 -9.35 13.52 14.18
CA GLN A 86 -7.91 13.45 14.45
C GLN A 86 -7.54 12.18 15.22
N THR A 87 -8.37 11.72 16.14
CA THR A 87 -8.14 10.47 16.89
C THR A 87 -8.23 9.25 15.95
N ALA A 88 -9.23 9.20 15.08
CA ALA A 88 -9.36 8.13 14.07
C ALA A 88 -8.13 8.09 13.16
N ARG A 89 -7.67 9.25 12.69
CA ARG A 89 -6.46 9.37 11.88
C ARG A 89 -5.20 8.89 12.60
N LEU A 90 -5.02 9.25 13.87
CA LEU A 90 -3.91 8.77 14.69
C LEU A 90 -3.96 7.25 14.88
N SER A 91 -5.13 6.70 15.16
CA SER A 91 -5.33 5.26 15.31
C SER A 91 -4.99 4.51 14.03
N GLN A 92 -5.43 5.00 12.87
CA GLN A 92 -5.09 4.41 11.57
C GLN A 92 -3.58 4.46 11.29
N LEU A 93 -2.94 5.60 11.58
CA LEU A 93 -1.49 5.75 11.40
C LEU A 93 -0.70 4.78 12.28
N VAL A 94 -1.04 4.71 13.58
CA VAL A 94 -0.40 3.77 14.53
C VAL A 94 -0.63 2.33 14.10
N GLY A 95 -1.87 1.97 13.72
CA GLY A 95 -2.19 0.64 13.20
C GLY A 95 -1.31 0.26 12.01
N THR A 96 -1.22 1.12 11.00
CA THR A 96 -0.38 0.86 9.82
C THR A 96 1.11 0.73 10.16
N LEU A 97 1.63 1.56 11.10
CA LEU A 97 3.02 1.45 11.57
C LEU A 97 3.28 0.12 12.28
N LEU A 98 2.35 -0.33 13.13
CA LEU A 98 2.44 -1.62 13.80
C LEU A 98 2.40 -2.77 12.80
N ASP A 99 1.53 -2.69 11.80
CA ASP A 99 1.48 -3.69 10.73
C ASP A 99 2.81 -3.80 9.99
N MET A 100 3.40 -2.68 9.58
CA MET A 100 4.70 -2.67 8.90
C MET A 100 5.84 -3.25 9.75
N THR A 101 5.77 -3.12 11.08
CA THR A 101 6.78 -3.69 11.99
C THR A 101 6.57 -5.17 12.28
N ASN A 102 5.32 -5.64 12.26
CA ASN A 102 4.94 -6.99 12.67
C ASN A 102 4.70 -7.97 11.51
N LEU A 103 4.85 -7.55 10.25
CA LEU A 103 4.62 -8.38 9.07
C LEU A 103 5.26 -9.77 9.18
N LYS A 104 6.51 -9.83 9.61
CA LYS A 104 7.29 -11.09 9.68
C LYS A 104 6.80 -12.07 10.74
N SER A 105 6.04 -11.61 11.74
CA SER A 105 5.54 -12.44 12.84
C SER A 105 4.19 -13.11 12.53
N VAL A 106 3.51 -12.69 11.46
CA VAL A 106 2.20 -13.23 11.07
C VAL A 106 2.40 -14.52 10.26
N PRO A 107 1.77 -15.65 10.64
CA PRO A 107 1.83 -16.88 9.87
C PRO A 107 1.23 -16.71 8.46
N ARG A 108 1.76 -17.47 7.49
CA ARG A 108 1.32 -17.45 6.08
C ARG A 108 0.93 -18.86 5.63
N THR A 109 0.05 -19.45 6.37
CA THR A 109 -0.39 -20.85 6.21
C THR A 109 -1.84 -20.97 5.81
N ASP A 110 -2.54 -19.83 5.62
CA ASP A 110 -3.94 -19.85 5.24
C ASP A 110 -4.08 -20.17 3.76
N HIS A 111 -5.11 -20.95 3.41
CA HIS A 111 -5.57 -21.10 2.03
C HIS A 111 -6.56 -19.99 1.74
N VAL A 112 -6.14 -19.02 0.94
CA VAL A 112 -6.89 -17.78 0.69
C VAL A 112 -7.52 -17.83 -0.68
N SER A 113 -8.86 -17.79 -0.74
CA SER A 113 -9.62 -17.49 -1.95
C SER A 113 -9.54 -16.00 -2.23
N LEU A 114 -8.93 -15.62 -3.35
CA LEU A 114 -8.76 -14.21 -3.70
C LEU A 114 -10.07 -13.54 -4.07
N GLU A 115 -11.01 -14.28 -4.66
CA GLU A 115 -12.34 -13.79 -5.00
C GLU A 115 -13.13 -13.47 -3.72
N GLU A 116 -13.20 -14.40 -2.75
CA GLU A 116 -13.89 -14.18 -1.47
C GLU A 116 -13.27 -13.01 -0.69
N LEU A 117 -11.94 -12.87 -0.74
CA LEU A 117 -11.23 -11.79 -0.09
C LEU A 117 -11.58 -10.42 -0.72
N VAL A 118 -11.71 -10.36 -2.06
CA VAL A 118 -12.12 -9.12 -2.76
C VAL A 118 -13.57 -8.77 -2.42
N ASP A 119 -14.46 -9.76 -2.36
CA ASP A 119 -15.88 -9.56 -2.00
C ASP A 119 -16.01 -8.99 -0.58
N GLU A 120 -15.24 -9.50 0.39
CA GLU A 120 -15.23 -8.97 1.76
C GLU A 120 -14.72 -7.52 1.80
N VAL A 121 -13.64 -7.21 1.07
CA VAL A 121 -13.14 -5.84 0.94
C VAL A 121 -14.18 -4.90 0.34
N PHE A 122 -14.96 -5.38 -0.64
CA PHE A 122 -16.04 -4.59 -1.23
C PHE A 122 -17.16 -4.31 -0.23
N CYS A 123 -17.59 -5.31 0.54
CA CYS A 123 -18.58 -5.12 1.59
C CYS A 123 -18.16 -4.03 2.58
N ASP A 124 -16.89 -3.99 2.97
CA ASP A 124 -16.36 -3.01 3.93
C ASP A 124 -16.17 -1.61 3.32
N LEU A 125 -15.84 -1.52 2.03
CA LEU A 125 -15.59 -0.25 1.34
C LEU A 125 -16.81 0.33 0.62
N ASP A 126 -17.90 -0.42 0.45
CA ASP A 126 -19.12 0.04 -0.20
C ASP A 126 -19.68 1.33 0.41
N PRO A 127 -19.80 1.48 1.76
CA PRO A 127 -20.26 2.72 2.38
C PRO A 127 -19.30 3.91 2.12
N VAL A 128 -18.00 3.64 1.97
CA VAL A 128 -16.99 4.67 1.68
C VAL A 128 -17.09 5.10 0.23
N ALA A 129 -17.25 4.16 -0.68
CA ALA A 129 -17.42 4.40 -2.11
C ALA A 129 -18.73 5.17 -2.39
N GLU A 130 -19.86 4.75 -1.79
CA GLU A 130 -21.15 5.43 -1.90
C GLU A 130 -21.06 6.90 -1.43
N LYS A 131 -20.44 7.13 -0.26
CA LYS A 131 -20.23 8.49 0.26
C LYS A 131 -19.36 9.35 -0.66
N ALA A 132 -18.40 8.74 -1.36
CA ALA A 132 -17.54 9.42 -2.33
C ALA A 132 -18.18 9.56 -3.72
N GLY A 133 -19.33 8.93 -3.97
CA GLY A 133 -19.99 8.89 -5.28
C GLY A 133 -19.21 8.05 -6.30
N ILE A 134 -18.54 6.99 -5.85
CA ILE A 134 -17.71 6.10 -6.67
C ILE A 134 -18.39 4.73 -6.75
N SER A 135 -18.51 4.17 -7.95
CA SER A 135 -18.99 2.79 -8.13
C SER A 135 -17.83 1.80 -8.06
N ILE A 136 -18.01 0.72 -7.30
CA ILE A 136 -17.04 -0.37 -7.23
C ILE A 136 -17.62 -1.62 -7.90
N HIS A 137 -16.80 -2.31 -8.70
CA HIS A 137 -17.23 -3.47 -9.49
C HIS A 137 -16.17 -4.57 -9.44
N PHE A 138 -16.62 -5.82 -9.28
CA PHE A 138 -15.81 -6.98 -9.54
C PHE A 138 -15.99 -7.42 -11.00
N ASP A 139 -14.89 -7.54 -11.73
CA ASP A 139 -14.89 -8.01 -13.12
C ASP A 139 -14.45 -9.48 -13.15
N ASP A 140 -15.44 -10.37 -13.20
CA ASP A 140 -15.24 -11.82 -13.30
C ASP A 140 -15.02 -12.28 -14.76
N SER A 141 -14.67 -11.38 -15.67
CA SER A 141 -14.39 -11.75 -17.07
C SER A 141 -13.13 -12.62 -17.21
N SER A 142 -13.14 -13.78 -16.57
CA SER A 142 -12.09 -14.80 -16.62
C SER A 142 -11.95 -15.50 -17.99
N SER A 143 -12.66 -15.03 -19.03
CA SER A 143 -12.80 -15.71 -20.30
C SER A 143 -12.48 -14.89 -21.55
N GLN A 144 -11.77 -13.76 -21.46
CA GLN A 144 -11.30 -13.09 -22.68
C GLN A 144 -9.78 -12.89 -22.68
N ASP A 145 -9.16 -13.66 -23.58
CA ASP A 145 -7.73 -13.66 -23.94
C ASP A 145 -7.22 -12.28 -24.30
N TRP A 146 -6.09 -11.90 -23.70
CA TRP A 146 -5.20 -10.92 -24.27
C TRP A 146 -4.42 -11.59 -25.42
N HIS A 147 -4.93 -11.38 -26.66
CA HIS A 147 -4.23 -11.64 -27.92
C HIS A 147 -3.39 -12.94 -28.00
N THR A 148 -4.04 -14.02 -28.35
CA THR A 148 -3.48 -15.01 -29.26
C THR A 148 -4.60 -15.57 -30.14
N ASP A 149 -4.54 -15.28 -31.44
CA ASP A 149 -5.29 -15.98 -32.48
C ASP A 149 -4.92 -17.47 -32.49
N VAL A 150 -5.70 -18.29 -31.86
CA VAL A 150 -5.88 -19.70 -32.25
C VAL A 150 -7.24 -20.18 -31.72
N HIS A 151 -8.18 -20.37 -32.62
CA HIS A 151 -9.42 -21.09 -32.38
C HIS A 151 -9.13 -22.56 -32.05
N THR A 152 -9.51 -23.00 -30.83
CA THR A 152 -9.91 -24.38 -30.59
C THR A 152 -11.16 -24.38 -29.72
N PRO A 153 -12.26 -25.02 -30.20
CA PRO A 153 -13.48 -25.14 -29.44
C PRO A 153 -13.40 -26.39 -28.57
N ASP A 154 -13.25 -26.25 -27.29
CA ASP A 154 -13.61 -27.32 -26.35
C ASP A 154 -14.31 -26.72 -25.13
N ALA A 155 -15.61 -26.66 -25.23
CA ALA A 155 -16.50 -26.19 -24.17
C ALA A 155 -16.82 -27.39 -23.26
N SER A 156 -15.92 -27.75 -22.37
CA SER A 156 -16.21 -28.68 -21.27
C SER A 156 -15.19 -28.59 -20.16
N ALA A 157 -15.10 -27.43 -19.49
CA ALA A 157 -14.60 -27.34 -18.12
C ALA A 157 -15.18 -26.09 -17.48
N LEU A 158 -16.36 -26.21 -16.92
CA LEU A 158 -16.80 -25.39 -15.78
C LEU A 158 -15.85 -25.70 -14.61
N ASN A 159 -14.61 -25.27 -14.70
CA ASN A 159 -13.76 -25.17 -13.55
C ASN A 159 -13.98 -23.78 -12.97
N ASN A 160 -14.80 -23.72 -11.92
CA ASN A 160 -14.69 -22.71 -10.87
C ASN A 160 -13.26 -22.82 -10.32
N ASN A 161 -12.28 -22.29 -11.01
CA ASN A 161 -10.93 -22.13 -10.47
C ASN A 161 -10.99 -20.96 -9.49
N ILE A 162 -11.46 -21.24 -8.29
CA ILE A 162 -11.23 -20.40 -7.12
C ILE A 162 -9.70 -20.29 -7.03
N ARG A 163 -9.18 -19.08 -7.27
CA ARG A 163 -7.74 -18.84 -7.25
C ARG A 163 -7.26 -18.77 -5.82
N ASN A 164 -6.90 -19.94 -5.30
CA ASN A 164 -6.37 -20.08 -3.96
C ASN A 164 -4.86 -19.87 -3.96
N ILE A 165 -4.40 -19.12 -3.00
CA ILE A 165 -2.96 -18.99 -2.71
C ILE A 165 -2.72 -19.33 -1.25
N THR A 166 -1.50 -19.78 -0.93
CA THR A 166 -1.07 -19.93 0.45
C THR A 166 -0.46 -18.62 0.95
N GLY A 167 -1.02 -18.06 2.00
CA GLY A 167 -0.60 -16.76 2.52
C GLY A 167 -1.19 -16.44 3.89
N SER A 168 -1.13 -15.20 4.29
CA SER A 168 -1.86 -14.69 5.45
C SER A 168 -3.11 -13.96 4.97
N TYR A 169 -4.29 -14.48 5.30
CA TYR A 169 -5.56 -13.86 4.97
C TYR A 169 -5.61 -12.39 5.44
N VAL A 170 -5.24 -12.13 6.69
CA VAL A 170 -5.27 -10.79 7.29
C VAL A 170 -4.37 -9.79 6.54
N LEU A 171 -3.17 -10.22 6.15
CA LEU A 171 -2.24 -9.33 5.43
C LEU A 171 -2.70 -9.09 4.00
N LEU A 172 -3.17 -10.13 3.31
CA LEU A 172 -3.68 -10.01 1.94
C LEU A 172 -4.95 -9.15 1.89
N TYR A 173 -5.87 -9.34 2.84
CA TYR A 173 -7.03 -8.47 3.02
C TYR A 173 -6.62 -7.00 3.14
N ARG A 174 -5.64 -6.70 4.02
CA ARG A 174 -5.12 -5.34 4.20
C ARG A 174 -4.48 -4.77 2.93
N ALA A 175 -3.77 -5.61 2.16
CA ALA A 175 -3.17 -5.18 0.90
C ALA A 175 -4.25 -4.79 -0.12
N VAL A 176 -5.26 -5.63 -0.33
CA VAL A 176 -6.36 -5.36 -1.27
C VAL A 176 -7.20 -4.17 -0.79
N TYR A 177 -7.53 -4.12 0.51
CA TYR A 177 -8.23 -2.98 1.10
C TYR A 177 -7.52 -1.65 0.82
N ASN A 178 -6.19 -1.56 1.05
CA ASN A 178 -5.43 -0.35 0.78
C ASN A 178 -5.39 0.03 -0.70
N LEU A 179 -5.35 -0.95 -1.61
CA LEU A 179 -5.41 -0.70 -3.06
C LEU A 179 -6.76 -0.11 -3.47
N VAL A 180 -7.86 -0.73 -3.03
CA VAL A 180 -9.22 -0.30 -3.36
C VAL A 180 -9.55 1.04 -2.68
N GLU A 181 -9.19 1.22 -1.40
CA GLU A 181 -9.35 2.50 -0.69
C GLU A 181 -8.62 3.64 -1.41
N ASN A 182 -7.40 3.42 -1.87
CA ASN A 182 -6.66 4.41 -2.65
C ASN A 182 -7.33 4.71 -3.98
N ALA A 183 -7.84 3.69 -4.69
CA ALA A 183 -8.54 3.85 -5.95
C ALA A 183 -9.85 4.66 -5.79
N ILE A 184 -10.56 4.51 -4.67
CA ILE A 184 -11.73 5.33 -4.31
C ILE A 184 -11.28 6.77 -4.00
N LYS A 185 -10.28 6.91 -3.14
CA LYS A 185 -9.82 8.19 -2.59
C LYS A 185 -9.25 9.15 -3.63
N TYR A 186 -8.51 8.62 -4.60
CA TYR A 186 -7.89 9.41 -5.67
C TYR A 186 -8.68 9.38 -6.98
N ASN A 187 -9.94 8.94 -6.91
CA ASN A 187 -10.85 8.96 -8.04
C ASN A 187 -11.38 10.36 -8.35
N ARG A 188 -12.08 10.45 -9.45
CA ARG A 188 -12.85 11.65 -9.85
C ARG A 188 -14.32 11.48 -9.41
N PRO A 189 -15.05 12.57 -9.21
CA PRO A 189 -16.49 12.48 -8.94
C PRO A 189 -17.20 11.63 -9.99
N ASN A 190 -18.08 10.74 -9.55
CA ASN A 190 -18.83 9.78 -10.39
C ASN A 190 -17.92 8.83 -11.19
N GLY A 191 -16.70 8.57 -10.68
CA GLY A 191 -15.80 7.59 -11.25
C GLY A 191 -16.12 6.16 -10.83
N SER A 192 -15.27 5.24 -11.26
CA SER A 192 -15.41 3.82 -10.94
C SER A 192 -14.09 3.19 -10.52
N VAL A 193 -14.18 2.12 -9.74
CA VAL A 193 -13.08 1.21 -9.42
C VAL A 193 -13.50 -0.18 -9.85
N THR A 194 -12.67 -0.83 -10.65
CA THR A 194 -12.89 -2.21 -11.10
C THR A 194 -11.77 -3.08 -10.58
N VAL A 195 -12.13 -4.14 -9.87
CA VAL A 195 -11.17 -5.15 -9.41
C VAL A 195 -11.38 -6.43 -10.20
N SER A 196 -10.30 -7.04 -10.65
CA SER A 196 -10.36 -8.36 -11.30
C SER A 196 -9.23 -9.25 -10.76
N VAL A 197 -9.52 -10.55 -10.67
CA VAL A 197 -8.53 -11.57 -10.28
C VAL A 197 -8.22 -12.41 -11.50
N LYS A 198 -6.93 -12.51 -11.86
CA LYS A 198 -6.46 -13.25 -13.02
C LYS A 198 -5.30 -14.15 -12.63
N GLU A 199 -5.13 -15.25 -13.34
CA GLU A 199 -3.97 -16.10 -13.20
C GLU A 199 -3.18 -16.12 -14.51
N LYS A 200 -1.87 -15.95 -14.42
CA LYS A 200 -0.98 -16.02 -15.58
C LYS A 200 0.38 -16.55 -15.15
N ASN A 201 0.86 -17.61 -15.84
CA ASN A 201 2.19 -18.18 -15.63
C ASN A 201 2.46 -18.61 -14.16
N GLY A 202 1.45 -19.17 -13.46
CA GLY A 202 1.61 -19.58 -12.05
C GLY A 202 1.65 -18.41 -11.07
N GLN A 203 1.16 -17.25 -11.47
CA GLN A 203 0.96 -16.07 -10.61
C GLN A 203 -0.49 -15.65 -10.62
N ALA A 204 -1.06 -15.50 -9.44
CA ALA A 204 -2.33 -14.82 -9.25
C ALA A 204 -2.11 -13.31 -9.28
N MET A 205 -2.96 -12.59 -9.98
CA MET A 205 -2.87 -11.15 -10.17
C MET A 205 -4.19 -10.52 -9.75
N ILE A 206 -4.16 -9.67 -8.73
CA ILE A 206 -5.28 -8.80 -8.37
C ILE A 206 -5.04 -7.46 -9.05
N LEU A 207 -5.90 -7.10 -9.98
CA LEU A 207 -5.83 -5.85 -10.74
C LEU A 207 -6.86 -4.87 -10.17
N VAL A 208 -6.41 -3.72 -9.71
CA VAL A 208 -7.29 -2.63 -9.26
C VAL A 208 -7.16 -1.49 -10.26
N LYS A 209 -8.21 -1.26 -11.02
CA LYS A 209 -8.32 -0.21 -12.03
C LYS A 209 -9.24 0.89 -11.54
N ASP A 210 -8.79 2.13 -11.57
CA ASP A 210 -9.56 3.32 -11.25
C ASP A 210 -9.71 4.26 -12.47
N THR A 211 -10.70 5.12 -12.43
CA THR A 211 -10.91 6.21 -13.39
C THR A 211 -10.47 7.56 -12.82
N GLY A 212 -9.50 7.54 -11.92
CA GLY A 212 -9.06 8.69 -11.14
C GLY A 212 -8.13 9.65 -11.85
N ILE A 213 -7.30 10.33 -11.06
CA ILE A 213 -6.40 11.39 -11.54
C ILE A 213 -5.14 10.86 -12.23
N GLY A 214 -4.87 9.56 -12.15
CA GLY A 214 -3.66 8.96 -12.66
C GLY A 214 -2.41 9.26 -11.83
N ILE A 215 -1.29 8.65 -12.24
CA ILE A 215 0.02 8.73 -11.57
C ILE A 215 1.06 9.07 -12.64
N SER A 216 1.75 10.19 -12.47
CA SER A 216 2.81 10.60 -13.41
C SER A 216 3.96 9.58 -13.45
N PRO A 217 4.61 9.34 -14.61
CA PRO A 217 5.63 8.31 -14.78
C PRO A 217 6.76 8.39 -13.75
N GLU A 218 7.17 9.59 -13.39
CA GLU A 218 8.23 9.86 -12.40
C GLU A 218 7.88 9.44 -10.97
N ASN A 219 6.58 9.31 -10.67
CA ASN A 219 6.05 8.97 -9.35
C ASN A 219 5.63 7.50 -9.23
N GLN A 220 5.43 6.77 -10.35
CA GLN A 220 4.93 5.39 -10.35
C GLN A 220 5.75 4.41 -9.49
N LYS A 221 7.06 4.62 -9.38
CA LYS A 221 7.92 3.82 -8.50
C LYS A 221 7.92 4.34 -7.07
N LYS A 222 7.82 5.66 -6.90
CA LYS A 222 7.93 6.32 -5.59
C LYS A 222 6.67 6.21 -4.74
N ILE A 223 5.51 5.96 -5.35
CA ILE A 223 4.24 5.83 -4.60
C ILE A 223 4.26 4.67 -3.61
N PHE A 224 5.17 3.70 -3.77
CA PHE A 224 5.37 2.58 -2.86
C PHE A 224 6.39 2.88 -1.75
N ASP A 225 7.08 4.04 -1.81
CA ASP A 225 7.99 4.45 -0.74
C ASP A 225 7.18 4.91 0.50
N PRO A 226 7.59 4.52 1.71
CA PRO A 226 6.92 4.96 2.93
C PRO A 226 6.87 6.49 3.05
N PHE A 227 5.69 7.05 3.38
CA PHE A 227 5.42 8.48 3.54
C PHE A 227 5.53 9.31 2.25
N PHE A 228 5.69 8.66 1.09
CA PHE A 228 5.69 9.36 -0.18
C PHE A 228 4.29 9.84 -0.53
N ARG A 229 4.20 11.05 -1.09
CA ARG A 229 2.96 11.69 -1.51
C ARG A 229 3.25 12.63 -2.68
N VAL A 230 2.49 12.52 -3.76
CA VAL A 230 2.63 13.37 -4.95
C VAL A 230 2.30 14.84 -4.63
N ASP A 231 1.23 15.06 -3.84
CA ASP A 231 0.83 16.38 -3.36
C ASP A 231 0.58 16.32 -1.85
N LYS A 232 1.47 16.97 -1.08
CA LYS A 232 1.41 17.01 0.39
C LYS A 232 0.19 17.78 0.91
N SER A 233 -0.29 18.80 0.19
CA SER A 233 -1.41 19.64 0.63
C SER A 233 -2.74 18.93 0.42
N ARG A 234 -3.00 18.44 -0.79
CA ARG A 234 -4.23 17.74 -1.17
C ARG A 234 -4.40 16.43 -0.40
N SER A 235 -3.31 15.68 -0.25
CA SER A 235 -3.34 14.40 0.46
C SER A 235 -3.53 14.58 1.97
N ARG A 236 -3.12 15.72 2.58
CA ARG A 236 -3.43 16.03 4.00
C ARG A 236 -4.92 16.24 4.21
N ALA A 237 -5.58 16.97 3.32
CA ALA A 237 -7.03 17.16 3.37
C ALA A 237 -7.79 15.83 3.26
N MET A 238 -7.23 14.86 2.52
CA MET A 238 -7.80 13.51 2.36
C MET A 238 -7.34 12.49 3.42
N GLY A 239 -6.57 12.90 4.43
CA GLY A 239 -6.24 12.09 5.61
C GLY A 239 -5.18 11.00 5.45
N GLY A 240 -4.50 10.85 4.29
CA GLY A 240 -3.51 9.79 4.09
C GLY A 240 -2.11 10.12 4.60
N ALA A 241 -1.45 9.19 5.27
CA ALA A 241 -0.07 9.30 5.75
C ALA A 241 0.98 8.88 4.72
N GLY A 242 0.57 8.35 3.55
CA GLY A 242 1.50 7.82 2.54
C GLY A 242 2.11 6.47 2.94
N LEU A 243 1.41 5.69 3.76
CA LEU A 243 1.86 4.37 4.21
C LEU A 243 1.10 3.22 3.56
N GLY A 244 -0.11 3.43 3.03
CA GLY A 244 -0.96 2.36 2.52
C GLY A 244 -0.31 1.56 1.39
N LEU A 245 0.19 2.22 0.34
CA LEU A 245 0.86 1.52 -0.77
C LEU A 245 2.23 0.94 -0.38
N ALA A 246 2.94 1.56 0.57
CA ALA A 246 4.17 1.00 1.12
C ALA A 246 3.90 -0.29 1.93
N LEU A 247 2.77 -0.35 2.65
CA LEU A 247 2.30 -1.57 3.31
C LEU A 247 1.96 -2.66 2.27
N VAL A 248 1.28 -2.30 1.18
CA VAL A 248 0.99 -3.25 0.07
C VAL A 248 2.28 -3.83 -0.50
N ASP A 249 3.28 -3.00 -0.79
CA ASP A 249 4.58 -3.45 -1.31
C ASP A 249 5.30 -4.38 -0.31
N SER A 250 5.26 -4.04 0.96
CA SER A 250 5.85 -4.88 2.02
C SER A 250 5.14 -6.23 2.14
N ILE A 251 3.79 -6.25 2.10
CA ILE A 251 2.99 -7.48 2.13
C ILE A 251 3.26 -8.33 0.88
N ALA A 252 3.30 -7.72 -0.31
CA ALA A 252 3.60 -8.40 -1.55
C ALA A 252 4.96 -9.11 -1.48
N LYS A 253 6.02 -8.39 -1.10
CA LYS A 253 7.38 -8.95 -0.94
C LYS A 253 7.44 -10.08 0.07
N ASP A 254 6.69 -9.96 1.14
CA ASP A 254 6.63 -10.93 2.22
C ASP A 254 5.91 -12.24 1.80
N HIS A 255 5.02 -12.14 0.80
CA HIS A 255 4.39 -13.27 0.09
C HIS A 255 5.14 -13.66 -1.20
N ARG A 256 6.41 -13.27 -1.38
CA ARG A 256 7.23 -13.52 -2.58
C ARG A 256 6.60 -12.99 -3.87
N GLY A 257 5.71 -12.03 -3.74
CA GLY A 257 5.04 -11.35 -4.84
C GLY A 257 5.62 -9.97 -5.12
N THR A 258 4.91 -9.22 -5.96
CA THR A 258 5.25 -7.83 -6.32
C THR A 258 4.00 -7.00 -6.49
N VAL A 259 4.12 -5.68 -6.34
CA VAL A 259 3.08 -4.72 -6.70
C VAL A 259 3.65 -3.70 -7.68
N ASN A 260 2.89 -3.40 -8.74
CA ASN A 260 3.35 -2.48 -9.80
C ASN A 260 2.18 -1.68 -10.38
N VAL A 261 2.49 -0.49 -10.89
CA VAL A 261 1.59 0.26 -11.77
C VAL A 261 1.75 -0.31 -13.17
N LEU A 262 0.69 -0.91 -13.74
CA LEU A 262 0.71 -1.46 -15.10
C LEU A 262 0.45 -0.37 -16.12
N GLU A 263 -0.57 0.44 -15.88
CA GLU A 263 -0.99 1.53 -16.76
C GLU A 263 -1.40 2.71 -15.90
N SER A 264 -1.07 3.90 -16.37
CA SER A 264 -1.57 5.12 -15.74
C SER A 264 -1.53 6.28 -16.73
N SER A 265 -2.61 7.02 -16.75
CA SER A 265 -2.81 8.21 -17.58
C SER A 265 -3.71 9.20 -16.85
N GLU A 266 -4.01 10.31 -17.49
CA GLU A 266 -5.04 11.22 -16.95
C GLU A 266 -6.44 10.59 -16.86
N ALA A 267 -6.69 9.45 -17.49
CA ALA A 267 -7.97 8.74 -17.42
C ALA A 267 -8.06 7.71 -16.26
N GLY A 268 -7.01 7.59 -15.45
CA GLY A 268 -6.95 6.68 -14.31
C GLY A 268 -5.70 5.81 -14.27
N SER A 269 -5.68 4.86 -13.36
CA SER A 269 -4.54 3.95 -13.14
C SER A 269 -4.99 2.50 -13.02
N THR A 270 -4.10 1.58 -13.33
CA THR A 270 -4.23 0.15 -13.03
C THR A 270 -3.02 -0.30 -12.21
N ILE A 271 -3.28 -0.73 -10.98
CA ILE A 271 -2.25 -1.29 -10.09
C ILE A 271 -2.48 -2.79 -9.98
N ALA A 272 -1.41 -3.57 -10.13
CA ALA A 272 -1.42 -5.02 -10.02
C ALA A 272 -0.66 -5.49 -8.79
N LEU A 273 -1.32 -6.30 -7.96
CA LEU A 273 -0.68 -7.12 -6.93
C LEU A 273 -0.53 -8.53 -7.50
N MET A 274 0.72 -8.98 -7.63
CA MET A 274 1.08 -10.28 -8.20
C MET A 274 1.62 -11.18 -7.10
N LEU A 275 1.06 -12.37 -6.95
CA LEU A 275 1.38 -13.33 -5.90
C LEU A 275 1.64 -14.71 -6.54
N PRO A 276 2.62 -15.49 -6.07
CA PRO A 276 2.83 -16.84 -6.57
C PRO A 276 1.62 -17.72 -6.22
N VAL A 277 1.15 -18.51 -7.20
CA VAL A 277 0.20 -19.60 -6.95
C VAL A 277 1.03 -20.82 -6.57
N ASP A 278 0.75 -21.41 -5.42
CA ASP A 278 1.37 -22.68 -5.05
C ASP A 278 0.86 -23.75 -6.00
N ASN A 279 1.72 -24.19 -6.90
CA ASN A 279 1.48 -25.41 -7.67
C ASN A 279 1.64 -26.60 -6.71
N PHE A 280 0.52 -27.18 -6.30
CA PHE A 280 0.50 -28.50 -5.65
C PHE A 280 0.74 -29.61 -6.64
#